data_fe457db9baa765d5b5a3a26b64868bc2
#
_entry.id   fe457db9baa765d5b5a3a26b64868bc2
#
_cell.length_a   1.000
_cell.length_b   1.000
_cell.length_c   1.000
_cell.angle_alpha   90.00
_cell.angle_beta   90.00
_cell.angle_gamma   90.00
#
_symmetry.space_group_name_H-M   'P 1'
#
loop_
_entity.id
_entity.type
_entity.pdbx_description
1 polymer ?
#
loop_
_entity_poly.entity_id
_entity_poly.type
_entity_poly.pdbx_seq_one_letter_code
_entity_poly.pdbx_strand_id
1 'polypeptide(L)'
;MGYIYKITNTVNNKVYIGQTSKTIEERFATHLRHAANKVNRYLYDAMNHYGYENFIVEQLEACKKSLLDEREIYWINFYNANNPDYGYNMTIGGGGGDTFSNLPEDRKQIIREKLSARNTGTKQSKETIEKRVAKLRGQTRTTEQRKRFSEGQKKRDPDTFARGFTVPQERRD
;
A
#
# COMPACT_ATOMS: atom_id res chain seq x y z
N MET A 1 -25.81 7.95 0.65
CA MET A 1 -25.45 7.21 1.86
C MET A 1 -24.32 6.25 1.54
N GLY A 2 -23.51 5.91 2.53
CA GLY A 2 -22.53 4.83 2.48
C GLY A 2 -22.65 4.01 3.76
N TYR A 3 -21.96 2.88 3.80
CA TYR A 3 -22.07 1.90 4.87
C TYR A 3 -20.70 1.45 5.33
N ILE A 4 -20.54 1.29 6.65
CA ILE A 4 -19.42 0.58 7.26
C ILE A 4 -19.95 -0.81 7.62
N TYR A 5 -19.19 -1.84 7.27
CA TYR A 5 -19.56 -3.23 7.52
C TYR A 5 -18.40 -3.98 8.17
N LYS A 6 -18.75 -5.05 8.86
CA LYS A 6 -17.84 -5.99 9.47
C LYS A 6 -18.02 -7.36 8.83
N ILE A 7 -16.93 -8.01 8.47
CA ILE A 7 -16.90 -9.43 8.11
C ILE A 7 -16.24 -10.16 9.28
N THR A 8 -16.91 -11.15 9.83
CA THR A 8 -16.41 -11.96 10.95
C THR A 8 -16.15 -13.37 10.48
N ASN A 9 -14.97 -13.89 10.77
CA ASN A 9 -14.67 -15.33 10.64
C ASN A 9 -15.16 -16.04 11.92
N THR A 10 -16.15 -16.90 11.79
CA THR A 10 -16.78 -17.62 12.91
C THR A 10 -15.88 -18.69 13.53
N VAL A 11 -14.81 -19.11 12.86
CA VAL A 11 -13.87 -20.12 13.36
C VAL A 11 -12.89 -19.55 14.38
N ASN A 12 -12.39 -18.31 14.12
CA ASN A 12 -11.34 -17.71 14.95
C ASN A 12 -11.70 -16.32 15.50
N ASN A 13 -12.92 -15.85 15.24
CA ASN A 13 -13.47 -14.55 15.67
C ASN A 13 -12.70 -13.32 15.16
N LYS A 14 -11.78 -13.47 14.20
CA LYS A 14 -11.11 -12.33 13.58
C LYS A 14 -12.06 -11.58 12.67
N VAL A 15 -11.89 -10.26 12.63
CA VAL A 15 -12.79 -9.38 11.89
C VAL A 15 -12.07 -8.60 10.79
N TYR A 16 -12.84 -8.23 9.77
CA TYR A 16 -12.44 -7.27 8.77
C TYR A 16 -13.46 -6.14 8.74
N ILE A 17 -13.00 -4.92 8.79
CA ILE A 17 -13.82 -3.71 8.67
C ILE A 17 -13.61 -3.14 7.28
N GLY A 18 -14.70 -2.74 6.63
CA GLY A 18 -14.64 -2.11 5.33
C GLY A 18 -15.76 -1.11 5.12
N GLN A 19 -15.60 -0.30 4.09
CA GLN A 19 -16.59 0.68 3.67
C GLN A 19 -17.13 0.39 2.27
N THR A 20 -18.34 0.83 2.00
CA THR A 20 -18.94 0.75 0.66
C THR A 20 -19.95 1.87 0.42
N SER A 21 -20.03 2.32 -0.82
CA SER A 21 -21.11 3.18 -1.30
C SER A 21 -22.22 2.41 -2.02
N LYS A 22 -22.05 1.08 -2.13
CA LYS A 22 -23.04 0.13 -2.66
C LYS A 22 -23.73 -0.59 -1.51
N THR A 23 -24.60 -1.55 -1.82
CA THR A 23 -25.16 -2.43 -0.79
C THR A 23 -24.08 -3.33 -0.19
N ILE A 24 -24.32 -3.78 1.03
CA ILE A 24 -23.35 -4.63 1.76
C ILE A 24 -23.27 -5.99 1.09
N GLU A 25 -24.40 -6.50 0.60
CA GLU A 25 -24.49 -7.77 -0.11
C GLU A 25 -23.67 -7.76 -1.41
N GLU A 26 -23.78 -6.70 -2.22
CA GLU A 26 -22.98 -6.53 -3.43
C GLU A 26 -21.48 -6.44 -3.11
N ARG A 27 -21.16 -5.74 -2.01
CA ARG A 27 -19.76 -5.61 -1.58
C ARG A 27 -19.21 -6.95 -1.09
N PHE A 28 -19.98 -7.69 -0.31
CA PHE A 28 -19.58 -9.02 0.18
C PHE A 28 -19.41 -10.02 -0.97
N ALA A 29 -20.34 -10.03 -1.93
CA ALA A 29 -20.21 -10.85 -3.15
C ALA A 29 -18.92 -10.50 -3.94
N THR A 30 -18.52 -9.22 -3.93
CA THR A 30 -17.23 -8.80 -4.52
C THR A 30 -16.04 -9.38 -3.76
N HIS A 31 -16.08 -9.44 -2.42
CA HIS A 31 -15.04 -10.08 -1.62
C HIS A 31 -14.91 -11.57 -1.94
N LEU A 32 -16.04 -12.29 -1.99
CA LEU A 32 -16.06 -13.71 -2.35
C LEU A 32 -15.47 -13.98 -3.73
N ARG A 33 -15.82 -13.16 -4.72
CA ARG A 33 -15.26 -13.26 -6.07
C ARG A 33 -13.75 -13.00 -6.10
N HIS A 34 -13.25 -12.03 -5.33
CA HIS A 34 -11.82 -11.75 -5.24
C HIS A 34 -11.06 -12.90 -4.55
N ALA A 35 -11.65 -13.51 -3.53
CA ALA A 35 -11.09 -14.68 -2.87
C ALA A 35 -11.00 -15.87 -3.85
N ALA A 36 -12.09 -16.16 -4.59
CA ALA A 36 -12.12 -17.21 -5.60
C ALA A 36 -11.10 -17.00 -6.72
N ASN A 37 -10.84 -15.74 -7.10
CA ASN A 37 -9.82 -15.37 -8.08
C ASN A 37 -8.39 -15.30 -7.49
N LYS A 38 -8.20 -15.73 -6.26
CA LYS A 38 -6.89 -15.76 -5.55
C LYS A 38 -6.17 -14.40 -5.53
N VAL A 39 -6.93 -13.32 -5.39
CA VAL A 39 -6.34 -12.00 -5.18
C VAL A 39 -5.59 -12.02 -3.85
N ASN A 40 -4.29 -11.72 -3.88
CA ASN A 40 -3.42 -11.78 -2.70
C ASN A 40 -3.81 -10.69 -1.69
N ARG A 41 -4.59 -11.08 -0.66
CA ARG A 41 -4.95 -10.27 0.50
C ARG A 41 -5.26 -11.16 1.70
N TYR A 42 -4.87 -10.73 2.88
CA TYR A 42 -4.98 -11.49 4.12
C TYR A 42 -6.41 -11.99 4.41
N LEU A 43 -7.44 -11.18 4.16
CA LEU A 43 -8.84 -11.61 4.27
C LEU A 43 -9.18 -12.74 3.26
N TYR A 44 -8.71 -12.63 2.01
CA TYR A 44 -9.05 -13.60 0.98
C TYR A 44 -8.31 -14.91 1.15
N ASP A 45 -7.07 -14.85 1.66
CA ASP A 45 -6.31 -16.04 2.04
C ASP A 45 -7.03 -16.78 3.18
N ALA A 46 -7.56 -16.03 4.16
CA ALA A 46 -8.37 -16.61 5.23
C ALA A 46 -9.69 -17.21 4.72
N MET A 47 -10.39 -16.55 3.79
CA MET A 47 -11.61 -17.09 3.17
C MET A 47 -11.34 -18.40 2.42
N ASN A 48 -10.22 -18.49 1.71
CA ASN A 48 -9.81 -19.69 1.00
C ASN A 48 -9.37 -20.83 1.96
N HIS A 49 -8.82 -20.46 3.12
CA HIS A 49 -8.35 -21.45 4.11
C HIS A 49 -9.49 -22.01 4.98
N TYR A 50 -10.38 -21.14 5.46
CA TYR A 50 -11.42 -21.52 6.42
C TYR A 50 -12.76 -21.90 5.77
N GLY A 51 -12.95 -21.63 4.47
CA GLY A 51 -14.23 -21.77 3.75
C GLY A 51 -15.09 -20.52 3.85
N TYR A 52 -15.79 -20.22 2.77
CA TYR A 52 -16.57 -18.97 2.62
C TYR A 52 -17.79 -18.94 3.55
N GLU A 53 -18.35 -20.10 3.86
CA GLU A 53 -19.49 -20.31 4.75
C GLU A 53 -19.21 -19.88 6.19
N ASN A 54 -17.96 -19.81 6.59
CA ASN A 54 -17.53 -19.38 7.91
C ASN A 54 -17.35 -17.85 8.02
N PHE A 55 -17.71 -17.09 6.99
CA PHE A 55 -17.62 -15.64 7.00
C PHE A 55 -19.00 -15.01 6.92
N ILE A 56 -19.37 -14.29 7.96
CA ILE A 56 -20.63 -13.54 8.03
C ILE A 56 -20.36 -12.04 7.91
N VAL A 57 -21.24 -11.34 7.22
CA VAL A 57 -21.17 -9.88 7.05
C VAL A 57 -22.33 -9.21 7.78
N GLU A 58 -22.05 -8.11 8.46
CA GLU A 58 -23.05 -7.30 9.14
C GLU A 58 -22.78 -5.81 8.94
N GLN A 59 -23.84 -5.01 8.90
CA GLN A 59 -23.73 -3.56 8.90
C GLN A 59 -23.40 -3.04 10.30
N LEU A 60 -22.37 -2.20 10.40
CA LEU A 60 -22.06 -1.48 11.64
C LEU A 60 -22.70 -0.10 11.66
N GLU A 61 -22.63 0.62 10.55
CA GLU A 61 -23.07 2.02 10.50
C GLU A 61 -23.48 2.42 9.07
N ALA A 62 -24.45 3.35 8.98
CA ALA A 62 -24.77 4.07 7.75
C ALA A 62 -24.44 5.55 7.94
N CYS A 63 -23.66 6.14 7.05
CA CYS A 63 -23.23 7.54 7.15
C CYS A 63 -23.17 8.24 5.78
N LYS A 64 -22.90 9.54 5.80
CA LYS A 64 -22.64 10.29 4.55
C LYS A 64 -21.36 9.78 3.90
N LYS A 65 -21.31 9.76 2.56
CA LYS A 65 -20.11 9.29 1.82
C LYS A 65 -18.84 10.06 2.18
N SER A 66 -18.95 11.33 2.54
CA SER A 66 -17.81 12.16 2.97
C SER A 66 -17.20 11.76 4.31
N LEU A 67 -17.92 10.97 5.11
CA LEU A 67 -17.47 10.51 6.44
C LEU A 67 -17.01 9.06 6.43
N LEU A 68 -17.10 8.35 5.29
CA LEU A 68 -16.79 6.93 5.23
C LEU A 68 -15.38 6.60 5.70
N ASP A 69 -14.39 7.38 5.27
CA ASP A 69 -12.98 7.15 5.62
C ASP A 69 -12.75 7.32 7.13
N GLU A 70 -13.32 8.38 7.71
CA GLU A 70 -13.22 8.63 9.15
C GLU A 70 -13.90 7.54 9.97
N ARG A 71 -15.10 7.10 9.53
CA ARG A 71 -15.85 6.06 10.23
C ARG A 71 -15.22 4.68 10.08
N GLU A 72 -14.62 4.37 8.92
CA GLU A 72 -13.85 3.14 8.74
C GLU A 72 -12.65 3.08 9.70
N ILE A 73 -11.87 4.18 9.78
CA ILE A 73 -10.73 4.29 10.71
C ILE A 73 -11.20 4.09 12.16
N TYR A 74 -12.30 4.73 12.55
CA TYR A 74 -12.88 4.58 13.89
C TYR A 74 -13.17 3.11 14.21
N TRP A 75 -13.87 2.40 13.32
CA TRP A 75 -14.29 1.03 13.54
C TRP A 75 -13.11 0.03 13.46
N ILE A 76 -12.10 0.29 12.61
CA ILE A 76 -10.86 -0.51 12.59
C ILE A 76 -10.16 -0.43 13.95
N ASN A 77 -10.04 0.78 14.51
CA ASN A 77 -9.43 0.98 15.81
C ASN A 77 -10.27 0.35 16.94
N PHE A 78 -11.59 0.52 16.90
CA PHE A 78 -12.50 -0.05 17.89
C PHE A 78 -12.38 -1.57 18.02
N TYR A 79 -12.31 -2.27 16.88
CA TYR A 79 -12.15 -3.72 16.84
C TYR A 79 -10.68 -4.16 16.85
N ASN A 80 -9.73 -3.23 16.84
CA ASN A 80 -8.30 -3.51 16.66
C ASN A 80 -8.03 -4.39 15.42
N ALA A 81 -8.80 -4.16 14.36
CA ALA A 81 -8.89 -5.04 13.20
C ALA A 81 -7.63 -5.03 12.31
N ASN A 82 -6.73 -4.05 12.50
CA ASN A 82 -5.42 -3.96 11.85
C ASN A 82 -4.30 -4.70 12.61
N ASN A 83 -4.61 -5.27 13.80
CA ASN A 83 -3.70 -6.18 14.47
C ASN A 83 -3.96 -7.62 13.96
N PRO A 84 -2.93 -8.35 13.48
CA PRO A 84 -3.07 -9.71 12.95
C PRO A 84 -3.69 -10.72 13.92
N ASP A 85 -3.65 -10.45 15.24
CA ASP A 85 -4.25 -11.34 16.25
C ASP A 85 -5.77 -11.22 16.30
N TYR A 86 -6.33 -10.06 15.92
CA TYR A 86 -7.76 -9.74 16.05
C TYR A 86 -8.45 -9.49 14.70
N GLY A 87 -7.72 -9.18 13.64
CA GLY A 87 -8.34 -8.82 12.38
C GLY A 87 -7.55 -9.09 11.12
N TYR A 88 -8.21 -8.79 10.01
CA TYR A 88 -7.72 -8.97 8.65
C TYR A 88 -7.41 -7.66 7.92
N ASN A 89 -7.59 -6.50 8.59
CA ASN A 89 -7.23 -5.24 7.98
C ASN A 89 -5.70 -5.09 7.93
N MET A 90 -5.17 -4.74 6.76
CA MET A 90 -3.73 -4.53 6.58
C MET A 90 -3.30 -3.09 6.90
N THR A 91 -4.27 -2.18 7.02
CA THR A 91 -4.05 -0.73 7.21
C THR A 91 -5.03 -0.20 8.25
N ILE A 92 -4.80 1.03 8.68
CA ILE A 92 -5.67 1.75 9.61
C ILE A 92 -7.00 2.23 8.99
N GLY A 93 -7.22 1.99 7.68
CA GLY A 93 -8.39 2.47 6.93
C GLY A 93 -8.18 3.82 6.26
N GLY A 94 -9.28 4.33 5.67
CA GLY A 94 -9.26 5.60 4.93
C GLY A 94 -8.83 5.43 3.48
N GLY A 95 -9.73 5.63 2.57
CA GLY A 95 -9.68 5.79 1.11
C GLY A 95 -8.55 5.23 0.25
N GLY A 96 -7.83 4.22 0.70
CA GLY A 96 -6.75 3.59 -0.09
C GLY A 96 -5.61 4.55 -0.49
N GLY A 97 -5.55 5.74 0.12
CA GLY A 97 -4.51 6.74 -0.12
C GLY A 97 -3.15 6.34 0.45
N ASP A 98 -2.27 7.31 0.59
CA ASP A 98 -0.92 7.16 1.13
C ASP A 98 -0.95 6.71 2.60
N THR A 99 -1.04 5.40 2.81
CA THR A 99 -1.05 4.81 4.16
C THR A 99 0.29 4.99 4.88
N PHE A 100 1.38 5.21 4.12
CA PHE A 100 2.70 5.42 4.71
C PHE A 100 2.80 6.79 5.39
N SER A 101 2.28 7.85 4.78
CA SER A 101 2.32 9.21 5.35
C SER A 101 1.56 9.34 6.67
N ASN A 102 0.56 8.49 6.89
CA ASN A 102 -0.27 8.49 8.10
C ASN A 102 0.30 7.63 9.24
N LEU A 103 1.41 6.90 9.00
CA LEU A 103 2.06 6.11 10.05
C LEU A 103 2.84 7.00 11.03
N PRO A 104 2.95 6.60 12.30
CA PRO A 104 3.90 7.19 13.24
C PRO A 104 5.34 7.13 12.71
N GLU A 105 6.17 8.11 13.06
CA GLU A 105 7.50 8.25 12.47
C GLU A 105 8.45 7.07 12.80
N ASP A 106 8.33 6.49 13.99
CA ASP A 106 9.02 5.26 14.38
C ASP A 106 8.72 4.09 13.44
N ARG A 107 7.44 3.91 13.09
CA ARG A 107 7.00 2.88 12.12
C ARG A 107 7.51 3.17 10.72
N LYS A 108 7.49 4.43 10.28
CA LYS A 108 8.05 4.83 8.99
C LYS A 108 9.54 4.51 8.91
N GLN A 109 10.27 4.78 9.99
CA GLN A 109 11.70 4.50 10.06
C GLN A 109 11.99 3.01 9.92
N ILE A 110 11.28 2.15 10.64
CA ILE A 110 11.40 0.69 10.55
C ILE A 110 11.15 0.20 9.11
N ILE A 111 10.11 0.74 8.45
CA ILE A 111 9.78 0.36 7.07
C ILE A 111 10.88 0.81 6.11
N ARG A 112 11.40 2.05 6.26
CA ARG A 112 12.52 2.56 5.44
C ARG A 112 13.77 1.70 5.59
N GLU A 113 14.12 1.32 6.80
CA GLU A 113 15.28 0.46 7.08
C GLU A 113 15.12 -0.93 6.45
N LYS A 114 13.94 -1.57 6.62
CA LYS A 114 13.65 -2.87 5.99
C LYS A 114 13.70 -2.80 4.46
N LEU A 115 13.16 -1.75 3.86
CA LEU A 115 13.19 -1.56 2.40
C LEU A 115 14.62 -1.28 1.92
N SER A 116 15.39 -0.48 2.64
CA SER A 116 16.79 -0.20 2.34
C SER A 116 17.62 -1.48 2.42
N ALA A 117 17.51 -2.25 3.50
CA ALA A 117 18.23 -3.51 3.67
C ALA A 117 17.90 -4.52 2.55
N ARG A 118 16.62 -4.64 2.18
CA ARG A 118 16.19 -5.54 1.09
C ARG A 118 16.74 -5.13 -0.27
N ASN A 119 16.83 -3.82 -0.52
CA ASN A 119 17.25 -3.28 -1.82
C ASN A 119 18.77 -3.08 -1.92
N THR A 120 19.48 -3.05 -0.80
CA THR A 120 20.94 -2.91 -0.76
C THR A 120 21.60 -4.14 -1.40
N GLY A 121 22.45 -3.90 -2.39
CA GLY A 121 23.15 -4.97 -3.15
C GLY A 121 22.30 -5.67 -4.21
N THR A 122 21.00 -5.36 -4.34
CA THR A 122 20.16 -5.94 -5.39
C THR A 122 20.48 -5.28 -6.73
N LYS A 123 21.08 -6.04 -7.65
CA LYS A 123 21.33 -5.60 -9.02
C LYS A 123 20.10 -5.88 -9.89
N GLN A 124 19.65 -4.89 -10.64
CA GLN A 124 18.58 -5.09 -11.62
C GLN A 124 19.06 -6.02 -12.73
N SER A 125 18.16 -6.89 -13.23
CA SER A 125 18.48 -7.75 -14.36
C SER A 125 18.80 -6.92 -15.61
N LYS A 126 19.67 -7.44 -16.48
CA LYS A 126 20.03 -6.79 -17.76
C LYS A 126 18.78 -6.47 -18.58
N GLU A 127 17.84 -7.39 -18.65
CA GLU A 127 16.57 -7.24 -19.37
C GLU A 127 15.73 -6.06 -18.82
N THR A 128 15.66 -5.90 -17.48
CA THR A 128 14.96 -4.78 -16.85
C THR A 128 15.64 -3.44 -17.19
N ILE A 129 16.96 -3.42 -17.18
CA ILE A 129 17.74 -2.23 -17.56
C ILE A 129 17.50 -1.88 -19.03
N GLU A 130 17.55 -2.86 -19.93
CA GLU A 130 17.32 -2.67 -21.37
C GLU A 130 15.92 -2.14 -21.66
N LYS A 131 14.87 -2.73 -21.06
CA LYS A 131 13.48 -2.25 -21.19
C LYS A 131 13.35 -0.80 -20.74
N ARG A 132 13.97 -0.44 -19.62
CA ARG A 132 13.96 0.94 -19.10
C ARG A 132 14.70 1.91 -20.02
N VAL A 133 15.88 1.52 -20.49
CA VAL A 133 16.68 2.33 -21.42
C VAL A 133 15.97 2.50 -22.75
N ALA A 134 15.38 1.43 -23.30
CA ALA A 134 14.59 1.49 -24.54
C ALA A 134 13.42 2.47 -24.44
N LYS A 135 12.71 2.46 -23.30
CA LYS A 135 11.60 3.39 -23.05
C LYS A 135 12.04 4.85 -22.95
N LEU A 136 13.27 5.11 -22.47
CA LEU A 136 13.82 6.46 -22.32
C LEU A 136 14.60 6.94 -23.54
N ARG A 137 14.99 6.01 -24.42
CA ARG A 137 15.76 6.33 -25.64
C ARG A 137 14.91 7.21 -26.57
N GLY A 138 15.45 8.36 -26.95
CA GLY A 138 14.77 9.33 -27.83
C GLY A 138 13.82 10.31 -27.08
N GLN A 139 13.62 10.17 -25.78
CA GLN A 139 12.88 11.15 -25.02
C GLN A 139 13.78 12.34 -24.64
N THR A 140 13.56 13.48 -25.24
CA THR A 140 14.22 14.73 -24.84
C THR A 140 13.38 15.41 -23.75
N ARG A 141 14.05 15.80 -22.67
CA ARG A 141 13.38 16.56 -21.59
C ARG A 141 12.90 17.91 -22.12
N THR A 142 11.67 18.29 -21.77
CA THR A 142 11.17 19.64 -22.07
C THR A 142 12.02 20.70 -21.37
N THR A 143 11.96 21.93 -21.84
CA THR A 143 12.69 23.07 -21.24
C THR A 143 12.33 23.24 -19.75
N GLU A 144 11.07 23.05 -19.42
CA GLU A 144 10.58 23.14 -18.02
C GLU A 144 11.14 22.00 -17.16
N GLN A 145 11.17 20.77 -17.67
CA GLN A 145 11.77 19.61 -16.97
C GLN A 145 13.27 19.80 -16.75
N ARG A 146 14.00 20.39 -17.72
CA ARG A 146 15.43 20.71 -17.58
C ARG A 146 15.63 21.77 -16.48
N LYS A 147 14.79 22.80 -16.43
CA LYS A 147 14.85 23.85 -15.43
C LYS A 147 14.61 23.28 -14.03
N ARG A 148 13.54 22.50 -13.83
CA ARG A 148 13.24 21.81 -12.56
C ARG A 148 14.38 20.90 -12.10
N PHE A 149 14.97 20.16 -13.03
CA PHE A 149 16.11 19.29 -12.72
C PHE A 149 17.34 20.09 -12.27
N SER A 150 17.67 21.17 -12.99
CA SER A 150 18.77 22.07 -12.63
C SER A 150 18.57 22.73 -11.25
N GLU A 151 17.36 23.21 -10.96
CA GLU A 151 17.02 23.80 -9.66
C GLU A 151 17.09 22.76 -8.53
N GLY A 152 16.65 21.54 -8.78
CA GLY A 152 16.77 20.42 -7.84
C GLY A 152 18.21 20.01 -7.56
N GLN A 153 19.09 20.09 -8.56
CA GLN A 153 20.52 19.83 -8.40
C GLN A 153 21.20 20.91 -7.56
N LYS A 154 20.84 22.18 -7.75
CA LYS A 154 21.39 23.31 -6.98
C LYS A 154 20.99 23.27 -5.48
N LYS A 155 19.87 22.65 -5.16
CA LYS A 155 19.38 22.50 -3.78
C LYS A 155 19.97 21.28 -3.05
N ARG A 156 20.71 20.41 -3.75
CA ARG A 156 21.38 19.26 -3.12
C ARG A 156 22.65 19.73 -2.45
N ASP A 157 22.80 19.39 -1.17
CA ASP A 157 23.99 19.62 -0.39
C ASP A 157 25.20 18.95 -1.07
N PRO A 158 26.28 19.69 -1.37
CA PRO A 158 27.50 19.16 -1.97
C PRO A 158 28.08 17.95 -1.20
N ASP A 159 27.95 17.91 0.12
CA ASP A 159 28.45 16.84 0.97
C ASP A 159 27.68 15.53 0.83
N THR A 160 26.46 15.57 0.30
CA THR A 160 25.67 14.34 0.01
C THR A 160 26.23 13.57 -1.18
N PHE A 161 26.98 14.22 -2.08
CA PHE A 161 27.62 13.61 -3.24
C PHE A 161 28.96 12.92 -2.89
N ALA A 162 29.63 13.36 -1.81
CA ALA A 162 30.95 12.86 -1.42
C ALA A 162 30.91 11.48 -0.74
N ARG A 163 29.75 10.96 -0.37
CA ARG A 163 29.64 9.73 0.45
C ARG A 163 29.43 8.44 -0.33
N GLY A 164 29.62 8.34 -1.63
CA GLY A 164 29.40 7.04 -2.23
C GLY A 164 29.62 6.83 -3.71
N PHE A 165 30.23 7.72 -4.44
CA PHE A 165 30.54 7.48 -5.85
C PHE A 165 31.99 7.79 -6.18
N THR A 166 32.87 6.84 -5.88
CA THR A 166 34.21 6.80 -6.51
C THR A 166 34.00 6.39 -7.98
N VAL A 167 34.16 7.33 -8.89
CA VAL A 167 34.26 7.02 -10.34
C VAL A 167 35.56 6.24 -10.53
N PRO A 168 35.54 4.99 -11.05
CA PRO A 168 36.77 4.29 -11.39
C PRO A 168 37.57 5.12 -12.39
N GLN A 169 38.88 5.22 -12.17
CA GLN A 169 39.79 6.03 -12.98
C GLN A 169 39.86 5.62 -14.49
N GLU A 170 39.36 4.43 -14.83
CA GLU A 170 39.35 3.86 -16.19
C GLU A 170 38.39 4.55 -17.20
N ARG A 171 37.72 5.63 -16.85
CA ARG A 171 36.83 6.40 -17.74
C ARG A 171 37.27 7.84 -17.96
N ARG A 172 38.53 8.15 -17.78
CA ARG A 172 39.08 9.52 -18.00
C ARG A 172 39.96 9.67 -19.23
N ASP A 173 40.02 8.64 -20.07
CA ASP A 173 40.72 8.68 -21.37
C ASP A 173 39.70 8.63 -22.52
#